data_fc83318d5672d5d362af99182071aa82
#
_entry.id   fc83318d5672d5d362af99182071aa82
#
_cell.length_a   1.000
_cell.length_b   1.000
_cell.length_c   1.000
_cell.angle_alpha   90.00
_cell.angle_beta   90.00
_cell.angle_gamma   90.00
#
_symmetry.space_group_name_H-M   'P 1'
#
loop_
_entity.id
_entity.type
_entity.pdbx_description
1 polymer ?
#
loop_
_entity_poly.entity_id
_entity_poly.type
_entity_poly.pdbx_seq_one_letter_code
_entity_poly.pdbx_strand_id
1 'polypeptide(L)'
;MSYKNIVIYFAFPALFCIFADTTQHQDLLMRQALTLALLTVAIAAQAQTYTINPKSPQQTIEHFGASDAWSMQSIGLWPEEEAQQQIADWLFSMENDDNGQPRGIGLSLWRFNLGAGSAEQGDSSYINRDTRTECFLRFDGTYDWSRQAGQVKFLKMAKERGVPKILAFLNSPPVYFTENELATNTGRGGTLNLRYECYDAFAQFMASCMEGLEREHGIHIDYISPVNEPDGHWNWQGPKQEGSPATNWEIAEVARRTGKVFAEKGLTTQIMVNESSDLRCLLGIYKTSWERGNAIAAFWSKDSTQTYLGNTPNVPHLMLAHSYWTNTPVNYMKRIRQELRKELKKYGVKFWQSEICIMSNDEEIGGGGGYDFSMKTALYVARIIHHDLCYANAESWSWWRACGGNYKDGLIRVFEQRRRQPRRQPQEQVQQGAKARDSRLLWTLGNYSRFVRPGAVRYDVDSKQKEDPYGVMVSAYKNADGTWVVVAINYSEQEQPFSFAVGDKQSRQWQPYRTSDVEGETLKPINACDGVTTLTPRSVTTFVEKTKI
;
A
#
# COMPACT_ATOMS: atom_id res chain seq x y z
N MET A 1 -41.20 1.19 -62.19
CA MET A 1 -42.57 1.66 -61.92
C MET A 1 -42.49 2.98 -61.16
N SER A 2 -42.74 3.99 -61.86
CA SER A 2 -43.22 5.34 -61.78
C SER A 2 -44.18 5.62 -60.61
N TYR A 3 -43.94 6.72 -59.92
CA TYR A 3 -44.96 7.67 -59.38
C TYR A 3 -44.21 8.96 -59.04
N LYS A 4 -44.27 9.90 -59.84
CA LYS A 4 -45.11 11.10 -60.07
C LYS A 4 -45.12 12.11 -58.91
N ASN A 5 -44.53 13.26 -59.30
CA ASN A 5 -44.61 14.56 -58.63
C ASN A 5 -46.07 15.04 -58.41
N ILE A 6 -46.30 15.67 -57.27
CA ILE A 6 -47.39 16.65 -57.12
C ILE A 6 -46.75 17.90 -56.48
N VAL A 7 -46.80 18.99 -57.26
CA VAL A 7 -46.51 20.37 -56.86
C VAL A 7 -47.82 20.96 -56.43
N ILE A 8 -47.93 21.49 -55.23
CA ILE A 8 -49.10 22.35 -54.86
C ILE A 8 -48.55 23.73 -54.50
N TYR A 9 -48.86 24.70 -55.31
CA TYR A 9 -48.74 26.13 -55.00
C TYR A 9 -49.80 26.51 -54.01
N PHE A 10 -49.47 27.15 -52.88
CA PHE A 10 -50.37 28.02 -52.13
C PHE A 10 -49.67 29.37 -51.81
N ALA A 11 -50.52 30.37 -52.01
CA ALA A 11 -50.22 31.76 -52.09
C ALA A 11 -49.75 32.38 -50.73
N PHE A 12 -48.74 33.26 -50.78
CA PHE A 12 -48.62 34.32 -49.83
C PHE A 12 -49.73 35.37 -49.99
N PRO A 13 -50.34 35.85 -48.90
CA PRO A 13 -49.78 36.79 -47.93
C PRO A 13 -50.44 36.71 -46.52
N ALA A 14 -49.85 35.97 -45.61
CA ALA A 14 -50.23 36.04 -44.19
C ALA A 14 -49.04 35.83 -43.26
N LEU A 15 -47.81 36.09 -43.74
CA LEU A 15 -46.61 35.73 -43.01
C LEU A 15 -45.94 36.90 -42.25
N PHE A 16 -46.51 38.10 -42.29
CA PHE A 16 -45.88 39.26 -41.64
C PHE A 16 -46.38 39.56 -40.23
N CYS A 17 -47.52 38.98 -39.77
CA CYS A 17 -47.97 39.18 -38.39
C CYS A 17 -47.58 38.06 -37.43
N ILE A 18 -47.03 36.92 -37.92
CA ILE A 18 -46.62 35.80 -37.06
C ILE A 18 -45.15 35.92 -36.60
N PHE A 19 -44.32 36.68 -37.29
CA PHE A 19 -42.91 36.86 -36.96
C PHE A 19 -42.63 37.82 -35.80
N ALA A 20 -43.53 38.71 -35.46
CA ALA A 20 -43.36 39.63 -34.32
C ALA A 20 -43.66 38.97 -32.97
N ASP A 21 -44.55 37.98 -32.96
CA ASP A 21 -44.92 37.27 -31.71
C ASP A 21 -43.98 36.10 -31.39
N THR A 22 -43.34 35.52 -32.41
CA THR A 22 -42.38 34.42 -32.22
C THR A 22 -41.05 34.88 -31.68
N THR A 23 -40.61 36.10 -31.99
CA THR A 23 -39.33 36.65 -31.45
C THR A 23 -39.42 36.99 -29.97
N GLN A 24 -40.55 37.54 -29.49
CA GLN A 24 -40.77 37.78 -28.06
C GLN A 24 -40.90 36.47 -27.27
N HIS A 25 -41.53 35.45 -27.86
CA HIS A 25 -41.67 34.15 -27.21
C HIS A 25 -40.33 33.38 -27.19
N GLN A 26 -39.52 33.47 -28.24
CA GLN A 26 -38.17 32.91 -28.27
C GLN A 26 -37.24 33.61 -27.32
N ASP A 27 -37.31 34.94 -27.19
CA ASP A 27 -36.51 35.70 -26.22
C ASP A 27 -36.92 35.39 -24.77
N LEU A 28 -38.23 35.17 -24.51
CA LEU A 28 -38.71 34.77 -23.20
C LEU A 28 -38.28 33.33 -22.85
N LEU A 29 -38.32 32.41 -23.79
CA LEU A 29 -37.85 31.03 -23.63
C LEU A 29 -36.32 30.96 -23.47
N MET A 30 -35.57 31.78 -24.22
CA MET A 30 -34.11 31.89 -24.05
C MET A 30 -33.75 32.50 -22.68
N ARG A 31 -34.47 33.53 -22.23
CA ARG A 31 -34.25 34.11 -20.88
C ARG A 31 -34.62 33.12 -19.78
N GLN A 32 -35.68 32.35 -19.93
CA GLN A 32 -36.08 31.30 -19.00
C GLN A 32 -35.06 30.15 -19.01
N ALA A 33 -34.58 29.73 -20.17
CA ALA A 33 -33.53 28.73 -20.30
C ALA A 33 -32.19 29.19 -19.73
N LEU A 34 -31.82 30.48 -19.96
CA LEU A 34 -30.62 31.09 -19.38
C LEU A 34 -30.74 31.25 -17.86
N THR A 35 -31.91 31.61 -17.35
CA THR A 35 -32.20 31.72 -15.91
C THR A 35 -32.21 30.34 -15.26
N LEU A 36 -32.76 29.32 -15.93
CA LEU A 36 -32.75 27.95 -15.47
C LEU A 36 -31.31 27.38 -15.50
N ALA A 37 -30.52 27.67 -16.54
CA ALA A 37 -29.12 27.29 -16.66
C ALA A 37 -28.25 28.02 -15.60
N LEU A 38 -28.51 29.30 -15.34
CA LEU A 38 -27.87 30.06 -14.27
C LEU A 38 -28.26 29.58 -12.87
N LEU A 39 -29.51 29.16 -12.66
CA LEU A 39 -30.00 28.55 -11.43
C LEU A 39 -29.42 27.14 -11.24
N THR A 40 -29.31 26.33 -12.30
CA THR A 40 -28.63 25.00 -12.23
C THR A 40 -27.12 25.14 -12.00
N VAL A 41 -26.46 26.11 -12.59
CA VAL A 41 -25.05 26.44 -12.32
C VAL A 41 -24.88 27.00 -10.90
N ALA A 42 -25.79 27.80 -10.39
CA ALA A 42 -25.74 28.31 -9.00
C ALA A 42 -26.03 27.22 -7.95
N ILE A 43 -26.85 26.20 -8.29
CA ILE A 43 -27.08 25.03 -7.41
C ILE A 43 -25.90 24.07 -7.45
N ALA A 44 -25.17 23.98 -8.58
CA ALA A 44 -23.96 23.16 -8.71
C ALA A 44 -22.71 23.79 -8.06
N ALA A 45 -22.75 25.06 -7.67
CA ALA A 45 -21.60 25.81 -7.19
C ALA A 45 -21.50 25.91 -5.65
N GLN A 46 -22.26 25.15 -4.89
CA GLN A 46 -22.05 25.11 -3.44
C GLN A 46 -20.94 24.09 -3.15
N ALA A 47 -19.71 24.60 -2.92
CA ALA A 47 -18.57 23.77 -2.53
C ALA A 47 -18.94 22.86 -1.37
N GLN A 48 -18.69 21.56 -1.53
CA GLN A 48 -18.85 20.62 -0.43
C GLN A 48 -17.88 20.99 0.68
N THR A 49 -18.42 21.30 1.87
CA THR A 49 -17.63 21.74 3.01
C THR A 49 -17.33 20.56 3.93
N TYR A 50 -16.07 20.38 4.25
CA TYR A 50 -15.55 19.38 5.18
C TYR A 50 -15.05 20.06 6.44
N THR A 51 -15.47 19.58 7.61
CA THR A 51 -15.02 20.10 8.90
C THR A 51 -14.19 19.04 9.61
N ILE A 52 -12.91 19.33 9.81
CA ILE A 52 -12.02 18.49 10.60
C ILE A 52 -12.34 18.74 12.08
N ASN A 53 -12.69 17.68 12.80
CA ASN A 53 -13.05 17.76 14.22
C ASN A 53 -11.81 17.64 15.12
N PRO A 54 -11.23 18.72 15.64
CA PRO A 54 -10.01 18.65 16.46
C PRO A 54 -10.22 18.03 17.83
N LYS A 55 -11.46 17.70 18.19
CA LYS A 55 -11.82 17.01 19.44
C LYS A 55 -12.07 15.52 19.27
N SER A 56 -11.94 14.98 18.05
CA SER A 56 -12.16 13.57 17.73
C SER A 56 -10.88 12.91 17.19
N PRO A 57 -9.82 12.77 18.01
CA PRO A 57 -8.62 12.05 17.61
C PRO A 57 -8.92 10.55 17.47
N GLN A 58 -8.32 9.95 16.48
CA GLN A 58 -8.41 8.52 16.19
C GLN A 58 -7.02 7.86 16.42
N GLN A 59 -6.63 6.92 15.58
CA GLN A 59 -5.35 6.24 15.69
C GLN A 59 -4.16 7.18 15.41
N THR A 60 -3.01 6.79 15.94
CA THR A 60 -1.72 7.36 15.57
C THR A 60 -1.18 6.61 14.37
N ILE A 61 -0.74 7.32 13.35
CA ILE A 61 -0.09 6.75 12.18
C ILE A 61 1.37 6.48 12.52
N GLU A 62 1.79 5.23 12.37
CA GLU A 62 3.15 4.83 12.65
C GLU A 62 4.00 4.83 11.38
N HIS A 63 3.51 4.19 10.27
CA HIS A 63 4.34 4.06 9.09
C HIS A 63 3.56 4.00 7.78
N PHE A 64 4.27 4.39 6.69
CA PHE A 64 3.97 4.00 5.32
C PHE A 64 5.18 3.28 4.75
N GLY A 65 4.97 2.12 4.10
CA GLY A 65 6.04 1.26 3.67
C GLY A 65 5.84 0.61 2.31
N ALA A 66 6.88 -0.09 1.87
CA ALA A 66 6.85 -1.00 0.74
C ALA A 66 7.89 -2.11 0.94
N SER A 67 7.71 -3.24 0.23
CA SER A 67 8.63 -4.38 0.32
C SER A 67 9.69 -4.37 -0.78
N ASP A 68 10.86 -4.87 -0.43
CA ASP A 68 12.00 -5.09 -1.32
C ASP A 68 11.88 -6.35 -2.20
N ALA A 69 10.95 -7.25 -1.85
CA ALA A 69 10.83 -8.55 -2.48
C ALA A 69 10.45 -8.42 -3.96
N TRP A 70 11.08 -9.08 -4.80
CA TRP A 70 12.40 -9.77 -4.76
C TRP A 70 13.40 -8.95 -5.56
N SER A 71 12.86 -7.88 -6.17
CA SER A 71 13.54 -7.08 -7.21
C SER A 71 14.79 -6.41 -6.68
N MET A 72 14.83 -6.04 -5.40
CA MET A 72 15.96 -5.30 -4.84
C MET A 72 17.25 -6.10 -4.81
N GLN A 73 17.18 -7.44 -4.78
CA GLN A 73 18.38 -8.27 -4.92
C GLN A 73 19.04 -8.04 -6.28
N SER A 74 18.28 -8.08 -7.37
CA SER A 74 18.86 -7.84 -8.70
C SER A 74 19.20 -6.37 -8.93
N ILE A 75 18.34 -5.44 -8.51
CA ILE A 75 18.53 -3.99 -8.70
C ILE A 75 19.77 -3.50 -7.96
N GLY A 76 19.99 -3.95 -6.72
CA GLY A 76 21.17 -3.55 -5.93
C GLY A 76 22.51 -4.05 -6.51
N LEU A 77 22.45 -5.02 -7.41
CA LEU A 77 23.61 -5.57 -8.13
C LEU A 77 23.77 -5.00 -9.56
N TRP A 78 22.93 -4.05 -9.98
CA TRP A 78 23.09 -3.40 -11.28
C TRP A 78 24.41 -2.63 -11.35
N PRO A 79 25.07 -2.59 -12.51
CA PRO A 79 26.25 -1.73 -12.71
C PRO A 79 25.88 -0.23 -12.76
N GLU A 80 24.61 0.10 -13.08
CA GLU A 80 24.11 1.47 -13.19
C GLU A 80 23.75 2.02 -11.80
N GLU A 81 24.73 2.55 -11.09
CA GLU A 81 24.52 3.09 -9.74
C GLU A 81 23.55 4.28 -9.72
N GLU A 82 23.58 5.14 -10.75
CA GLU A 82 22.66 6.27 -10.87
C GLU A 82 21.19 5.82 -10.88
N ALA A 83 20.88 4.71 -11.54
CA ALA A 83 19.52 4.16 -11.56
C ALA A 83 19.11 3.61 -10.18
N GLN A 84 20.04 3.03 -9.43
CA GLN A 84 19.80 2.58 -8.05
C GLN A 84 19.55 3.77 -7.11
N GLN A 85 20.38 4.82 -7.22
CA GLN A 85 20.22 6.05 -6.44
C GLN A 85 18.88 6.72 -6.75
N GLN A 86 18.49 6.79 -8.02
CA GLN A 86 17.20 7.35 -8.43
C GLN A 86 16.01 6.57 -7.85
N ILE A 87 16.07 5.24 -7.84
CA ILE A 87 15.04 4.39 -7.21
C ILE A 87 14.98 4.65 -5.71
N ALA A 88 16.14 4.72 -5.05
CA ALA A 88 16.22 5.00 -3.61
C ALA A 88 15.70 6.42 -3.28
N ASP A 89 15.99 7.42 -4.11
CA ASP A 89 15.45 8.77 -3.95
C ASP A 89 13.93 8.79 -4.06
N TRP A 90 13.36 8.18 -5.10
CA TRP A 90 11.92 8.10 -5.26
C TRP A 90 11.21 7.44 -4.07
N LEU A 91 11.81 6.41 -3.49
CA LEU A 91 11.22 5.69 -2.35
C LEU A 91 11.41 6.42 -1.02
N PHE A 92 12.60 6.94 -0.76
CA PHE A 92 13.00 7.29 0.60
C PHE A 92 13.27 8.78 0.82
N SER A 93 13.62 9.55 -0.24
CA SER A 93 14.05 10.95 -0.05
C SER A 93 12.93 11.84 0.50
N MET A 94 13.30 12.68 1.45
CA MET A 94 12.49 13.79 1.98
C MET A 94 12.93 15.15 1.40
N GLU A 95 13.86 15.17 0.46
CA GLU A 95 14.33 16.38 -0.19
C GLU A 95 13.36 16.86 -1.29
N ASN A 96 13.43 18.14 -1.58
CA ASN A 96 12.78 18.76 -2.73
C ASN A 96 13.81 19.13 -3.80
N ASP A 97 13.34 19.28 -5.03
CA ASP A 97 14.12 19.91 -6.09
C ASP A 97 14.13 21.46 -5.94
N ASP A 98 14.82 22.14 -6.86
CA ASP A 98 14.97 23.60 -6.85
C ASP A 98 13.62 24.34 -7.04
N ASN A 99 12.58 23.67 -7.50
CA ASN A 99 11.23 24.20 -7.66
C ASN A 99 10.32 23.88 -6.46
N GLY A 100 10.85 23.23 -5.42
CA GLY A 100 10.12 22.82 -4.25
C GLY A 100 9.27 21.55 -4.44
N GLN A 101 9.43 20.84 -5.58
CA GLN A 101 8.74 19.59 -5.83
C GLN A 101 9.48 18.43 -5.13
N PRO A 102 8.77 17.54 -4.41
CA PRO A 102 9.36 16.39 -3.76
C PRO A 102 10.13 15.48 -4.72
N ARG A 103 11.36 15.10 -4.34
CA ARG A 103 12.18 14.12 -5.06
C ARG A 103 11.77 12.69 -4.80
N GLY A 104 11.10 12.42 -3.67
CA GLY A 104 10.68 11.11 -3.26
C GLY A 104 9.42 11.12 -2.40
N ILE A 105 8.91 9.92 -2.14
CA ILE A 105 7.69 9.72 -1.36
C ILE A 105 7.94 9.60 0.15
N GLY A 106 9.20 9.55 0.59
CA GLY A 106 9.60 9.56 2.00
C GLY A 106 9.03 8.41 2.82
N LEU A 107 9.13 7.17 2.33
CA LEU A 107 8.71 5.99 3.09
C LEU A 107 9.32 6.00 4.49
N SER A 108 8.56 5.62 5.50
CA SER A 108 8.98 5.56 6.89
C SER A 108 9.16 4.12 7.41
N LEU A 109 8.81 3.14 6.60
CA LEU A 109 9.04 1.72 6.85
C LEU A 109 9.59 1.06 5.58
N TRP A 110 10.66 0.29 5.72
CA TRP A 110 11.15 -0.58 4.66
C TRP A 110 10.97 -2.04 5.06
N ARG A 111 10.23 -2.82 4.24
CA ARG A 111 9.93 -4.23 4.51
C ARG A 111 10.92 -5.10 3.75
N PHE A 112 11.84 -5.73 4.49
CA PHE A 112 12.96 -6.52 4.01
C PHE A 112 12.64 -8.01 4.01
N ASN A 113 12.74 -8.68 2.87
CA ASN A 113 12.54 -10.13 2.77
C ASN A 113 13.80 -10.89 3.23
N LEU A 114 13.73 -11.48 4.41
CA LEU A 114 14.75 -12.39 4.91
C LEU A 114 14.54 -13.77 4.27
N GLY A 115 15.46 -14.18 3.41
CA GLY A 115 15.27 -15.33 2.55
C GLY A 115 15.50 -16.69 3.21
N ALA A 116 14.87 -17.70 2.66
CA ALA A 116 14.89 -19.07 3.16
C ALA A 116 15.93 -19.99 2.50
N GLY A 117 16.58 -19.57 1.40
CA GLY A 117 17.64 -20.34 0.75
C GLY A 117 17.20 -21.07 -0.53
N SER A 118 16.10 -20.67 -1.15
CA SER A 118 15.68 -21.23 -2.43
C SER A 118 16.65 -20.86 -3.58
N ALA A 119 17.40 -19.78 -3.44
CA ALA A 119 18.41 -19.37 -4.43
C ALA A 119 19.57 -20.38 -4.49
N GLU A 120 20.06 -20.84 -3.33
CA GLU A 120 21.14 -21.83 -3.24
C GLU A 120 20.72 -23.19 -3.79
N GLN A 121 19.44 -23.52 -3.71
CA GLN A 121 18.89 -24.75 -4.30
C GLN A 121 18.74 -24.67 -5.82
N GLY A 122 18.73 -23.45 -6.40
CA GLY A 122 18.56 -23.27 -7.83
C GLY A 122 17.27 -23.90 -8.35
N ASP A 123 17.36 -24.65 -9.45
CA ASP A 123 16.17 -25.29 -10.05
C ASP A 123 15.57 -26.40 -9.18
N SER A 124 16.33 -26.97 -8.25
CA SER A 124 15.84 -27.96 -7.29
C SER A 124 14.88 -27.37 -6.25
N SER A 125 14.82 -26.05 -6.11
CA SER A 125 13.82 -25.38 -5.28
C SER A 125 12.41 -25.42 -5.86
N TYR A 126 12.27 -25.72 -7.15
CA TYR A 126 11.05 -25.61 -7.96
C TYR A 126 10.44 -24.20 -8.02
N ILE A 127 11.14 -23.19 -7.52
CA ILE A 127 10.71 -21.77 -7.50
C ILE A 127 11.24 -21.06 -8.74
N ASN A 128 10.46 -20.10 -9.25
CA ASN A 128 10.88 -19.26 -10.35
C ASN A 128 12.16 -18.49 -9.99
N ARG A 129 13.11 -18.44 -10.91
CA ARG A 129 14.41 -17.81 -10.70
C ARG A 129 14.32 -16.38 -10.11
N ASP A 130 13.36 -15.59 -10.60
CA ASP A 130 13.23 -14.17 -10.25
C ASP A 130 12.62 -13.93 -8.84
N THR A 131 12.18 -15.00 -8.18
CA THR A 131 11.55 -14.96 -6.84
C THR A 131 12.26 -15.86 -5.82
N ARG A 132 13.41 -16.43 -6.20
CA ARG A 132 14.29 -17.14 -5.26
C ARG A 132 15.00 -16.16 -4.37
N THR A 133 15.22 -16.56 -3.12
CA THR A 133 15.93 -15.73 -2.14
C THR A 133 17.11 -16.48 -1.53
N GLU A 134 18.19 -15.74 -1.24
CA GLU A 134 19.36 -16.26 -0.54
C GLU A 134 19.07 -16.32 0.96
N CYS A 135 19.71 -17.24 1.68
CA CYS A 135 19.66 -17.33 3.14
C CYS A 135 21.03 -17.02 3.74
N PHE A 136 21.10 -16.18 4.75
CA PHE A 136 22.37 -15.91 5.46
C PHE A 136 22.94 -17.16 6.14
N LEU A 137 22.07 -18.09 6.61
CA LEU A 137 22.51 -19.36 7.18
C LEU A 137 22.98 -20.32 6.07
N ARG A 138 24.12 -20.95 6.28
CA ARG A 138 24.65 -22.00 5.41
C ARG A 138 24.30 -23.38 5.93
N PHE A 139 24.45 -24.39 5.07
CA PHE A 139 24.19 -25.79 5.42
C PHE A 139 25.06 -26.30 6.59
N ASP A 140 26.27 -25.79 6.73
CA ASP A 140 27.20 -26.15 7.81
C ASP A 140 26.93 -25.45 9.15
N GLY A 141 25.86 -24.65 9.21
CA GLY A 141 25.47 -23.90 10.40
C GLY A 141 26.21 -22.55 10.56
N THR A 142 27.11 -22.21 9.65
CA THR A 142 27.77 -20.89 9.64
C THR A 142 26.89 -19.84 8.93
N TYR A 143 27.23 -18.56 9.11
CA TYR A 143 26.53 -17.45 8.46
C TYR A 143 27.41 -16.78 7.42
N ASP A 144 26.82 -16.44 6.28
CA ASP A 144 27.45 -15.70 5.19
C ASP A 144 26.75 -14.36 4.99
N TRP A 145 27.30 -13.33 5.58
CA TRP A 145 26.74 -11.97 5.55
C TRP A 145 26.96 -11.24 4.23
N SER A 146 27.68 -11.84 3.28
CA SER A 146 27.77 -11.31 1.91
C SER A 146 26.55 -11.63 1.04
N ARG A 147 25.68 -12.53 1.48
CA ARG A 147 24.45 -12.89 0.79
C ARG A 147 23.41 -11.78 0.88
N GLN A 148 22.37 -11.84 0.05
CA GLN A 148 21.35 -10.81 -0.10
C GLN A 148 21.96 -9.40 -0.34
N ALA A 149 23.12 -9.35 -1.00
CA ALA A 149 23.92 -8.13 -1.15
C ALA A 149 23.15 -6.96 -1.77
N GLY A 150 22.32 -7.24 -2.77
CA GLY A 150 21.49 -6.21 -3.40
C GLY A 150 20.41 -5.65 -2.46
N GLN A 151 19.75 -6.51 -1.70
CA GLN A 151 18.75 -6.11 -0.71
C GLN A 151 19.42 -5.34 0.45
N VAL A 152 20.56 -5.82 0.96
CA VAL A 152 21.35 -5.13 1.99
C VAL A 152 21.82 -3.74 1.52
N LYS A 153 22.18 -3.58 0.23
CA LYS A 153 22.49 -2.27 -0.33
C LYS A 153 21.31 -1.32 -0.21
N PHE A 154 20.08 -1.77 -0.51
CA PHE A 154 18.87 -0.94 -0.35
C PHE A 154 18.51 -0.67 1.11
N LEU A 155 18.80 -1.57 2.05
CA LEU A 155 18.71 -1.27 3.49
C LEU A 155 19.61 -0.10 3.88
N LYS A 156 20.86 -0.08 3.41
CA LYS A 156 21.81 1.03 3.64
C LYS A 156 21.32 2.33 3.02
N MET A 157 20.87 2.29 1.75
CA MET A 157 20.32 3.46 1.06
C MET A 157 19.06 4.02 1.75
N ALA A 158 18.20 3.15 2.29
CA ALA A 158 17.04 3.56 3.07
C ALA A 158 17.45 4.28 4.36
N LYS A 159 18.40 3.70 5.10
CA LYS A 159 18.95 4.30 6.33
C LYS A 159 19.62 5.66 6.07
N GLU A 160 20.45 5.75 5.02
CA GLU A 160 21.14 6.98 4.60
C GLU A 160 20.15 8.11 4.29
N ARG A 161 18.94 7.78 3.79
CA ARG A 161 17.86 8.73 3.51
C ARG A 161 16.89 8.94 4.67
N GLY A 162 17.22 8.41 5.84
CA GLY A 162 16.48 8.65 7.08
C GLY A 162 15.20 7.83 7.24
N VAL A 163 15.08 6.66 6.59
CA VAL A 163 13.98 5.73 6.87
C VAL A 163 14.11 5.27 8.34
N PRO A 164 13.12 5.56 9.20
CA PRO A 164 13.28 5.36 10.63
C PRO A 164 13.13 3.91 11.07
N LYS A 165 12.42 3.07 10.29
CA LYS A 165 12.06 1.72 10.72
C LYS A 165 12.22 0.68 9.61
N ILE A 166 12.69 -0.51 9.99
CA ILE A 166 12.84 -1.67 9.11
C ILE A 166 12.09 -2.85 9.70
N LEU A 167 11.27 -3.50 8.87
CA LEU A 167 10.57 -4.73 9.18
C LEU A 167 11.16 -5.87 8.33
N ALA A 168 11.79 -6.86 8.95
CA ALA A 168 12.16 -8.10 8.29
C ALA A 168 10.96 -9.06 8.28
N PHE A 169 10.74 -9.77 7.18
CA PHE A 169 9.70 -10.80 7.11
C PHE A 169 10.20 -12.05 6.40
N LEU A 170 9.65 -13.18 6.78
CA LEU A 170 9.97 -14.49 6.22
C LEU A 170 8.76 -15.07 5.50
N ASN A 171 8.94 -15.49 4.25
CA ASN A 171 7.93 -16.27 3.53
C ASN A 171 7.95 -17.75 3.92
N SER A 172 9.11 -18.26 4.34
CA SER A 172 9.32 -19.66 4.77
C SER A 172 10.44 -19.69 5.81
N PRO A 173 10.44 -20.67 6.72
CA PRO A 173 11.64 -21.01 7.46
C PRO A 173 12.79 -21.40 6.51
N PRO A 174 14.06 -21.22 6.92
CA PRO A 174 15.20 -21.69 6.14
C PRO A 174 15.05 -23.16 5.70
N VAL A 175 15.39 -23.45 4.45
CA VAL A 175 15.24 -24.80 3.86
C VAL A 175 15.88 -25.91 4.70
N TYR A 176 16.92 -25.57 5.47
CA TYR A 176 17.61 -26.50 6.39
C TYR A 176 16.75 -26.94 7.58
N PHE A 177 15.69 -26.21 7.90
CA PHE A 177 14.77 -26.49 9.01
C PHE A 177 13.43 -27.04 8.56
N THR A 178 13.13 -27.00 7.25
CA THR A 178 11.85 -27.41 6.73
C THR A 178 11.73 -28.94 6.67
N GLU A 179 10.50 -29.44 6.77
CA GLU A 179 10.22 -30.88 6.77
C GLU A 179 10.49 -31.55 5.41
N ASN A 180 10.35 -30.80 4.32
CA ASN A 180 10.56 -31.29 2.96
C ASN A 180 11.84 -30.76 2.31
N GLU A 181 12.70 -30.08 3.08
CA GLU A 181 13.94 -29.45 2.61
C GLU A 181 13.72 -28.40 1.50
N LEU A 182 12.50 -27.89 1.35
CA LEU A 182 12.13 -26.85 0.38
C LEU A 182 11.54 -25.63 1.10
N ALA A 183 11.63 -24.47 0.46
CA ALA A 183 11.00 -23.24 0.96
C ALA A 183 9.51 -23.14 0.60
N THR A 184 8.86 -24.24 0.29
CA THR A 184 7.43 -24.30 -0.05
C THR A 184 6.81 -25.53 0.58
N ASN A 185 5.53 -25.45 0.95
CA ASN A 185 4.81 -26.55 1.57
C ASN A 185 4.01 -27.35 0.53
N THR A 186 4.68 -27.87 -0.48
CA THR A 186 4.04 -28.65 -1.54
C THR A 186 3.45 -29.96 -1.02
N GLY A 187 2.16 -30.21 -1.32
CA GLY A 187 1.46 -31.46 -0.97
C GLY A 187 1.03 -31.58 0.49
N ARG A 188 1.25 -30.54 1.32
CA ARG A 188 0.77 -30.48 2.69
C ARG A 188 -0.18 -29.29 2.85
N GLY A 189 -1.34 -29.50 3.41
CA GLY A 189 -2.31 -28.44 3.63
C GLY A 189 -2.23 -27.91 5.06
N GLY A 190 -1.96 -26.62 5.25
CA GLY A 190 -2.37 -25.90 6.44
C GLY A 190 -1.44 -25.91 7.66
N THR A 191 -0.30 -26.61 7.65
CA THR A 191 0.67 -26.63 8.74
C THR A 191 1.99 -25.99 8.34
N LEU A 192 2.71 -25.43 9.31
CA LEU A 192 4.02 -24.82 9.09
C LEU A 192 5.02 -25.88 8.59
N ASN A 193 5.73 -25.53 7.53
CA ASN A 193 6.79 -26.38 6.97
C ASN A 193 8.08 -26.24 7.79
N LEU A 194 8.00 -26.57 9.08
CA LEU A 194 9.09 -26.48 10.04
C LEU A 194 9.10 -27.75 10.90
N ARG A 195 10.23 -28.48 10.90
CA ARG A 195 10.39 -29.63 11.78
C ARG A 195 10.25 -29.22 13.24
N TYR A 196 9.55 -30.00 14.04
CA TYR A 196 9.25 -29.65 15.42
C TYR A 196 10.53 -29.43 16.25
N GLU A 197 11.55 -30.26 16.06
CA GLU A 197 12.86 -30.15 16.70
C GLU A 197 13.66 -28.90 16.27
N CYS A 198 13.22 -28.23 15.20
CA CYS A 198 13.90 -27.03 14.66
C CYS A 198 13.28 -25.69 15.13
N TYR A 199 12.22 -25.70 15.94
CA TYR A 199 11.57 -24.44 16.39
C TYR A 199 12.56 -23.54 17.18
N ASP A 200 13.38 -24.12 18.07
CA ASP A 200 14.37 -23.35 18.82
C ASP A 200 15.51 -22.88 17.90
N ALA A 201 15.94 -23.70 16.96
CA ALA A 201 16.94 -23.33 15.94
C ALA A 201 16.41 -22.19 15.04
N PHE A 202 15.13 -22.18 14.71
CA PHE A 202 14.51 -21.11 13.94
C PHE A 202 14.46 -19.80 14.72
N ALA A 203 14.15 -19.85 16.01
CA ALA A 203 14.23 -18.67 16.89
C ALA A 203 15.65 -18.12 16.99
N GLN A 204 16.66 -19.00 17.15
CA GLN A 204 18.08 -18.61 17.16
C GLN A 204 18.53 -18.04 15.81
N PHE A 205 18.06 -18.60 14.68
CA PHE A 205 18.34 -18.06 13.35
C PHE A 205 17.88 -16.61 13.23
N MET A 206 16.64 -16.31 13.64
CA MET A 206 16.11 -14.94 13.61
C MET A 206 16.95 -14.01 14.49
N ALA A 207 17.27 -14.42 15.70
CA ALA A 207 18.14 -13.63 16.58
C ALA A 207 19.53 -13.37 15.96
N SER A 208 20.14 -14.42 15.39
CA SER A 208 21.43 -14.30 14.73
C SER A 208 21.39 -13.36 13.51
N CYS A 209 20.27 -13.34 12.76
CA CYS A 209 20.09 -12.41 11.66
C CYS A 209 19.99 -10.95 12.17
N MET A 210 19.26 -10.70 13.26
CA MET A 210 19.17 -9.35 13.86
C MET A 210 20.56 -8.86 14.32
N GLU A 211 21.28 -9.68 15.09
CA GLU A 211 22.63 -9.38 15.56
C GLU A 211 23.63 -9.23 14.40
N GLY A 212 23.54 -10.10 13.38
CA GLY A 212 24.45 -10.11 12.25
C GLY A 212 24.26 -8.91 11.32
N LEU A 213 23.03 -8.54 11.00
CA LEU A 213 22.75 -7.35 10.17
C LEU A 213 23.21 -6.07 10.88
N GLU A 214 23.06 -5.97 12.19
CA GLU A 214 23.54 -4.82 12.94
C GLU A 214 25.06 -4.78 13.01
N ARG A 215 25.70 -5.90 13.33
CA ARG A 215 27.17 -5.99 13.47
C ARG A 215 27.91 -5.79 12.15
N GLU A 216 27.48 -6.47 11.06
CA GLU A 216 28.21 -6.51 9.79
C GLU A 216 27.83 -5.36 8.84
N HIS A 217 26.59 -4.88 8.94
CA HIS A 217 26.06 -3.87 8.01
C HIS A 217 25.63 -2.57 8.69
N GLY A 218 25.62 -2.51 10.03
CA GLY A 218 25.16 -1.37 10.80
C GLY A 218 23.65 -1.15 10.64
N ILE A 219 22.88 -2.20 10.36
CA ILE A 219 21.44 -2.15 10.12
C ILE A 219 20.70 -2.75 11.31
N HIS A 220 20.05 -1.91 12.09
CA HIS A 220 19.12 -2.33 13.13
C HIS A 220 17.77 -2.72 12.50
N ILE A 221 17.25 -3.89 12.86
CA ILE A 221 15.91 -4.35 12.45
C ILE A 221 14.95 -4.10 13.60
N ASP A 222 13.94 -3.24 13.37
CA ASP A 222 12.99 -2.84 14.41
C ASP A 222 11.90 -3.88 14.63
N TYR A 223 11.48 -4.55 13.55
CA TYR A 223 10.39 -5.52 13.55
C TYR A 223 10.77 -6.76 12.76
N ILE A 224 10.27 -7.91 13.20
CA ILE A 224 10.37 -9.16 12.44
C ILE A 224 9.01 -9.86 12.38
N SER A 225 8.60 -10.28 11.18
CA SER A 225 7.42 -11.10 10.94
C SER A 225 7.87 -12.52 10.57
N PRO A 226 7.79 -13.49 11.50
CA PRO A 226 8.32 -14.84 11.30
C PRO A 226 7.52 -15.68 10.30
N VAL A 227 6.26 -15.34 10.07
CA VAL A 227 5.33 -16.10 9.22
C VAL A 227 4.55 -15.11 8.35
N ASN A 228 4.51 -15.40 7.05
CA ASN A 228 3.77 -14.60 6.06
C ASN A 228 2.65 -15.42 5.45
N GLU A 229 1.43 -14.86 5.38
CA GLU A 229 0.23 -15.47 4.81
C GLU A 229 -0.05 -16.91 5.31
N PRO A 230 -0.18 -17.11 6.62
CA PRO A 230 -0.37 -18.44 7.22
C PRO A 230 -1.66 -19.12 6.78
N ASP A 231 -2.65 -18.36 6.34
CA ASP A 231 -3.94 -18.81 5.81
C ASP A 231 -3.84 -19.28 4.34
N GLY A 232 -2.75 -19.01 3.63
CA GLY A 232 -2.44 -19.54 2.32
C GLY A 232 -2.19 -21.05 2.33
N HIS A 233 -2.35 -21.69 1.18
CA HIS A 233 -2.10 -23.14 1.09
C HIS A 233 -0.64 -23.49 0.76
N TRP A 234 0.03 -22.64 -0.01
CA TRP A 234 1.44 -22.76 -0.42
C TRP A 234 1.84 -24.14 -0.98
N ASN A 235 0.85 -24.90 -1.47
CA ASN A 235 0.99 -26.27 -1.98
C ASN A 235 0.89 -26.33 -3.52
N TRP A 236 1.37 -25.30 -4.20
CA TRP A 236 1.29 -25.20 -5.65
C TRP A 236 2.23 -26.19 -6.32
N GLN A 237 1.76 -26.79 -7.39
CA GLN A 237 2.67 -27.47 -8.33
C GLN A 237 3.42 -26.39 -9.11
N GLY A 238 4.75 -26.37 -9.00
CA GLY A 238 5.58 -25.30 -9.53
C GLY A 238 5.35 -23.98 -8.79
N PRO A 239 5.74 -23.89 -7.51
CA PRO A 239 5.56 -22.68 -6.70
C PRO A 239 6.24 -21.48 -7.32
N LYS A 240 5.57 -20.33 -7.21
CA LYS A 240 6.06 -19.08 -7.79
C LYS A 240 7.02 -18.33 -6.87
N GLN A 241 7.04 -18.67 -5.60
CA GLN A 241 7.80 -18.01 -4.53
C GLN A 241 7.94 -18.91 -3.31
N GLU A 242 8.79 -18.54 -2.38
CA GLU A 242 8.81 -19.13 -1.04
C GLU A 242 7.48 -18.89 -0.33
N GLY A 243 7.06 -19.83 0.53
CA GLY A 243 5.84 -19.70 1.30
C GLY A 243 5.55 -20.93 2.15
N SER A 244 4.94 -20.71 3.30
CA SER A 244 4.50 -21.77 4.20
C SER A 244 3.21 -21.38 4.92
N PRO A 245 2.16 -22.23 4.92
CA PRO A 245 1.03 -22.01 5.80
C PRO A 245 1.45 -22.20 7.26
N ALA A 246 0.59 -21.80 8.19
CA ALA A 246 0.76 -22.11 9.61
C ALA A 246 -0.58 -22.10 10.34
N THR A 247 -0.71 -22.92 11.36
CA THR A 247 -1.80 -22.85 12.32
C THR A 247 -1.55 -21.74 13.35
N ASN A 248 -2.61 -21.27 13.99
CA ASN A 248 -2.49 -20.28 15.07
C ASN A 248 -1.60 -20.79 16.23
N TRP A 249 -1.62 -22.10 16.50
CA TRP A 249 -0.75 -22.71 17.50
C TRP A 249 0.72 -22.65 17.09
N GLU A 250 1.04 -22.97 15.85
CA GLU A 250 2.42 -22.92 15.35
C GLU A 250 2.97 -21.50 15.34
N ILE A 251 2.14 -20.52 14.94
CA ILE A 251 2.53 -19.09 15.01
C ILE A 251 2.81 -18.69 16.48
N ALA A 252 1.95 -19.11 17.41
CA ALA A 252 2.13 -18.79 18.81
C ALA A 252 3.41 -19.44 19.39
N GLU A 253 3.72 -20.68 19.00
CA GLU A 253 4.95 -21.34 19.42
C GLU A 253 6.21 -20.67 18.87
N VAL A 254 6.21 -20.33 17.57
CA VAL A 254 7.31 -19.57 16.96
C VAL A 254 7.50 -18.23 17.67
N ALA A 255 6.40 -17.48 17.89
CA ALA A 255 6.47 -16.18 18.57
C ALA A 255 7.00 -16.28 20.01
N ARG A 256 6.56 -17.28 20.80
CA ARG A 256 7.01 -17.49 22.19
C ARG A 256 8.48 -17.86 22.27
N ARG A 257 8.93 -18.80 21.42
CA ARG A 257 10.33 -19.23 21.42
C ARG A 257 11.25 -18.11 20.96
N THR A 258 10.83 -17.36 19.93
CA THR A 258 11.56 -16.18 19.45
C THR A 258 11.60 -15.09 20.52
N GLY A 259 10.47 -14.80 21.17
CA GLY A 259 10.42 -13.81 22.26
C GLY A 259 11.30 -14.17 23.46
N LYS A 260 11.35 -15.46 23.81
CA LYS A 260 12.27 -15.94 24.85
C LYS A 260 13.73 -15.68 24.47
N VAL A 261 14.12 -16.08 23.25
CA VAL A 261 15.51 -15.90 22.77
C VAL A 261 15.87 -14.40 22.67
N PHE A 262 14.96 -13.56 22.19
CA PHE A 262 15.20 -12.12 22.08
C PHE A 262 15.37 -11.48 23.47
N ALA A 263 14.53 -11.85 24.43
CA ALA A 263 14.64 -11.37 25.82
C ALA A 263 15.96 -11.81 26.47
N GLU A 264 16.36 -13.08 26.29
CA GLU A 264 17.63 -13.61 26.83
C GLU A 264 18.87 -12.90 26.22
N LYS A 265 18.78 -12.50 24.95
CA LYS A 265 19.86 -11.77 24.24
C LYS A 265 19.75 -10.25 24.39
N GLY A 266 18.70 -9.71 24.99
CA GLY A 266 18.49 -8.27 25.12
C GLY A 266 18.17 -7.58 23.78
N LEU A 267 17.63 -8.30 22.79
CA LEU A 267 17.23 -7.73 21.50
C LEU A 267 15.95 -6.91 21.65
N THR A 268 15.92 -5.74 21.03
CA THR A 268 14.78 -4.81 21.06
C THR A 268 13.80 -5.00 19.91
N THR A 269 14.17 -5.79 18.91
CA THR A 269 13.32 -6.11 17.74
C THR A 269 11.97 -6.67 18.20
N GLN A 270 10.86 -6.11 17.68
CA GLN A 270 9.51 -6.59 17.99
C GLN A 270 9.09 -7.70 17.03
N ILE A 271 8.41 -8.71 17.57
CA ILE A 271 7.93 -9.87 16.81
C ILE A 271 6.49 -9.61 16.40
N MET A 272 6.25 -9.52 15.11
CA MET A 272 4.97 -9.17 14.52
C MET A 272 4.17 -10.42 14.15
N VAL A 273 2.89 -10.38 14.38
CA VAL A 273 1.93 -11.43 14.01
C VAL A 273 0.71 -10.78 13.35
N ASN A 274 0.06 -11.38 12.46
CA ASN A 274 -0.07 -12.70 11.92
C ASN A 274 0.26 -12.74 10.40
N GLU A 275 0.19 -11.56 9.71
CA GLU A 275 0.36 -11.42 8.24
C GLU A 275 -0.65 -12.26 7.44
N SER A 276 -1.90 -12.42 7.92
CA SER A 276 -2.96 -13.07 7.14
C SER A 276 -3.13 -12.42 5.77
N SER A 277 -3.27 -13.22 4.73
CA SER A 277 -3.47 -12.73 3.36
C SER A 277 -4.83 -12.04 3.16
N ASP A 278 -5.80 -12.33 4.03
CA ASP A 278 -7.19 -11.91 3.90
C ASP A 278 -7.74 -11.47 5.26
N LEU A 279 -8.29 -10.24 5.33
CA LEU A 279 -8.87 -9.67 6.55
C LEU A 279 -9.96 -10.55 7.19
N ARG A 280 -10.63 -11.38 6.37
CA ARG A 280 -11.70 -12.29 6.85
C ARG A 280 -11.15 -13.40 7.73
N CYS A 281 -9.89 -13.80 7.55
CA CYS A 281 -9.23 -14.80 8.39
C CYS A 281 -8.90 -14.25 9.78
N LEU A 282 -8.79 -12.94 9.93
CA LEU A 282 -8.68 -12.30 11.25
C LEU A 282 -9.98 -12.40 12.05
N LEU A 283 -11.13 -12.30 11.37
CA LEU A 283 -12.47 -12.19 11.95
C LEU A 283 -13.15 -13.53 12.19
N GLY A 284 -12.77 -14.56 11.43
CA GLY A 284 -13.43 -15.85 11.50
C GLY A 284 -12.78 -16.90 10.60
N ILE A 285 -13.53 -17.94 10.29
CA ILE A 285 -13.08 -19.00 9.37
C ILE A 285 -13.52 -18.62 7.95
N TYR A 286 -12.53 -18.36 7.09
CA TYR A 286 -12.80 -18.05 5.69
C TYR A 286 -11.82 -18.79 4.76
N LYS A 287 -12.34 -19.74 3.97
CA LYS A 287 -11.53 -20.58 3.05
C LYS A 287 -10.31 -21.23 3.73
N THR A 288 -10.37 -21.41 5.01
CA THR A 288 -9.30 -21.96 5.86
C THR A 288 -9.91 -22.86 6.94
N SER A 289 -9.10 -23.45 7.80
CA SER A 289 -9.58 -24.21 8.95
C SER A 289 -9.78 -23.31 10.18
N TRP A 290 -10.48 -23.81 11.21
CA TRP A 290 -10.60 -23.12 12.49
C TRP A 290 -9.23 -22.91 13.17
N GLU A 291 -8.25 -23.76 12.86
CA GLU A 291 -6.88 -23.69 13.39
C GLU A 291 -6.07 -22.54 12.78
N ARG A 292 -6.51 -21.98 11.64
CA ARG A 292 -5.82 -20.89 10.91
C ARG A 292 -6.64 -19.63 10.77
N GLY A 293 -7.92 -19.67 11.13
CA GLY A 293 -8.82 -18.50 11.11
C GLY A 293 -9.07 -17.92 12.49
N ASN A 294 -9.92 -16.89 12.56
CA ASN A 294 -10.29 -16.21 13.80
C ASN A 294 -9.06 -15.70 14.60
N ALA A 295 -8.06 -15.19 13.86
CA ALA A 295 -6.73 -14.95 14.42
C ALA A 295 -6.71 -13.89 15.52
N ILE A 296 -7.57 -12.86 15.47
CA ILE A 296 -7.66 -11.86 16.55
C ILE A 296 -8.02 -12.52 17.87
N ALA A 297 -9.08 -13.32 17.90
CA ALA A 297 -9.49 -14.02 19.13
C ALA A 297 -8.47 -15.09 19.55
N ALA A 298 -7.86 -15.78 18.57
CA ALA A 298 -6.84 -16.80 18.85
C ALA A 298 -5.64 -16.22 19.61
N PHE A 299 -5.13 -15.05 19.21
CA PHE A 299 -3.91 -14.50 19.82
C PHE A 299 -4.18 -13.54 20.99
N TRP A 300 -5.37 -12.94 21.06
CA TRP A 300 -5.62 -11.85 22.03
C TRP A 300 -6.77 -12.12 23.00
N SER A 301 -7.53 -13.21 22.84
CA SER A 301 -8.46 -13.64 23.88
C SER A 301 -7.72 -14.43 24.97
N LYS A 302 -7.91 -14.04 26.23
CA LYS A 302 -7.36 -14.77 27.38
C LYS A 302 -7.93 -16.20 27.51
N ASP A 303 -9.09 -16.46 26.88
CA ASP A 303 -9.69 -17.79 26.85
C ASP A 303 -8.94 -18.74 25.88
N SER A 304 -8.17 -18.19 24.96
CA SER A 304 -7.36 -18.94 23.97
C SER A 304 -6.01 -19.36 24.58
N THR A 305 -6.03 -20.14 25.65
CA THR A 305 -4.86 -20.40 26.52
C THR A 305 -3.64 -20.97 25.78
N GLN A 306 -3.86 -21.71 24.68
CA GLN A 306 -2.77 -22.31 23.89
C GLN A 306 -2.13 -21.34 22.89
N THR A 307 -2.85 -20.30 22.49
CA THR A 307 -2.41 -19.38 21.42
C THR A 307 -2.30 -17.93 21.90
N TYR A 308 -2.74 -17.62 23.12
CA TYR A 308 -2.67 -16.26 23.67
C TYR A 308 -1.23 -15.74 23.73
N LEU A 309 -1.00 -14.54 23.16
CA LEU A 309 0.33 -13.93 23.06
C LEU A 309 0.53 -12.69 23.94
N GLY A 310 -0.49 -12.25 24.65
CA GLY A 310 -0.44 -10.99 25.41
C GLY A 310 0.63 -10.88 26.50
N ASN A 311 1.29 -11.99 26.86
CA ASN A 311 2.38 -12.02 27.85
C ASN A 311 3.73 -12.44 27.22
N THR A 312 3.80 -12.53 25.89
CA THR A 312 5.01 -12.97 25.19
C THR A 312 5.99 -11.80 25.05
N PRO A 313 7.24 -11.94 25.47
CA PRO A 313 8.24 -10.89 25.31
C PRO A 313 8.38 -10.46 23.84
N ASN A 314 8.63 -9.19 23.61
CA ASN A 314 8.82 -8.58 22.29
C ASN A 314 7.61 -8.68 21.33
N VAL A 315 6.46 -9.22 21.75
CA VAL A 315 5.25 -9.26 20.92
C VAL A 315 4.33 -8.10 21.32
N PRO A 316 4.15 -7.09 20.46
CA PRO A 316 3.25 -5.96 20.75
C PRO A 316 1.77 -6.37 20.59
N HIS A 317 0.86 -5.66 21.27
CA HIS A 317 -0.60 -5.80 21.11
C HIS A 317 -1.04 -5.25 19.74
N LEU A 318 -0.67 -5.95 18.68
CA LEU A 318 -0.81 -5.50 17.30
C LEU A 318 -1.04 -6.70 16.39
N MET A 319 -1.92 -6.55 15.40
CA MET A 319 -2.11 -7.52 14.33
C MET A 319 -1.66 -6.92 12.99
N LEU A 320 -0.92 -7.71 12.22
CA LEU A 320 -0.61 -7.45 10.83
C LEU A 320 -1.52 -8.28 9.93
N ALA A 321 -1.99 -7.70 8.84
CA ALA A 321 -2.64 -8.46 7.77
C ALA A 321 -2.62 -7.71 6.45
N HIS A 322 -2.86 -8.48 5.38
CA HIS A 322 -2.98 -8.01 4.03
C HIS A 322 -4.45 -7.73 3.69
N SER A 323 -4.73 -6.74 2.88
CA SER A 323 -6.10 -6.41 2.50
C SER A 323 -6.51 -6.97 1.13
N TYR A 324 -5.91 -8.09 0.69
CA TYR A 324 -6.26 -8.78 -0.55
C TYR A 324 -7.72 -9.26 -0.56
N TRP A 325 -8.32 -9.30 -1.74
CA TRP A 325 -9.69 -9.81 -2.02
C TRP A 325 -10.83 -9.17 -1.23
N THR A 326 -10.56 -8.08 -0.51
CA THR A 326 -11.55 -7.37 0.29
C THR A 326 -11.84 -5.94 -0.20
N ASN A 327 -11.44 -5.63 -1.45
CA ASN A 327 -11.48 -4.28 -2.01
C ASN A 327 -12.65 -4.03 -2.97
N THR A 328 -13.35 -5.08 -3.35
CA THR A 328 -14.49 -5.01 -4.27
C THR A 328 -15.62 -5.95 -3.81
N PRO A 329 -16.91 -5.55 -3.95
CA PRO A 329 -17.37 -4.20 -4.26
C PRO A 329 -17.11 -3.19 -3.12
N VAL A 330 -17.11 -1.90 -3.43
CA VAL A 330 -16.72 -0.83 -2.48
C VAL A 330 -17.52 -0.84 -1.17
N ASN A 331 -18.82 -1.13 -1.22
CA ASN A 331 -19.63 -1.24 0.00
C ASN A 331 -19.16 -2.40 0.89
N TYR A 332 -18.69 -3.49 0.30
CA TYR A 332 -18.10 -4.60 1.04
C TYR A 332 -16.76 -4.21 1.63
N MET A 333 -15.91 -3.50 0.86
CA MET A 333 -14.63 -2.99 1.35
C MET A 333 -14.81 -2.18 2.64
N LYS A 334 -15.75 -1.23 2.65
CA LYS A 334 -16.05 -0.41 3.83
C LYS A 334 -16.52 -1.25 5.01
N ARG A 335 -17.47 -2.17 4.76
CA ARG A 335 -18.06 -3.01 5.81
C ARG A 335 -17.03 -3.88 6.51
N ILE A 336 -16.20 -4.61 5.75
CA ILE A 336 -15.21 -5.53 6.34
C ILE A 336 -14.20 -4.79 7.22
N ARG A 337 -13.81 -3.56 6.87
CA ARG A 337 -12.91 -2.72 7.67
C ARG A 337 -13.56 -2.23 8.96
N GLN A 338 -14.84 -1.90 8.90
CA GLN A 338 -15.60 -1.53 10.10
C GLN A 338 -15.78 -2.72 11.05
N GLU A 339 -16.03 -3.92 10.52
CA GLU A 339 -16.09 -5.17 11.29
C GLU A 339 -14.73 -5.47 11.93
N LEU A 340 -13.65 -5.33 11.16
CA LEU A 340 -12.29 -5.50 11.67
C LEU A 340 -11.98 -4.53 12.83
N ARG A 341 -12.24 -3.24 12.64
CA ARG A 341 -12.05 -2.22 13.69
C ARG A 341 -12.83 -2.57 14.98
N LYS A 342 -14.06 -3.04 14.82
CA LYS A 342 -14.90 -3.45 15.96
C LYS A 342 -14.30 -4.63 16.72
N GLU A 343 -13.82 -5.64 16.02
CA GLU A 343 -13.25 -6.83 16.65
C GLU A 343 -11.89 -6.51 17.31
N LEU A 344 -11.01 -5.76 16.64
CA LEU A 344 -9.74 -5.30 17.24
C LEU A 344 -9.96 -4.51 18.52
N LYS A 345 -10.93 -3.59 18.52
CA LYS A 345 -11.29 -2.78 19.70
C LYS A 345 -11.73 -3.63 20.89
N LYS A 346 -12.42 -4.74 20.65
CA LYS A 346 -12.88 -5.67 21.71
C LYS A 346 -11.71 -6.22 22.53
N TYR A 347 -10.55 -6.42 21.91
CA TYR A 347 -9.35 -6.95 22.54
C TYR A 347 -8.28 -5.87 22.84
N GLY A 348 -8.52 -4.61 22.48
CA GLY A 348 -7.55 -3.52 22.65
C GLY A 348 -6.32 -3.66 21.75
N VAL A 349 -6.48 -4.24 20.56
CA VAL A 349 -5.40 -4.57 19.64
C VAL A 349 -5.32 -3.54 18.52
N LYS A 350 -4.11 -3.10 18.19
CA LYS A 350 -3.78 -2.23 17.06
C LYS A 350 -3.77 -3.02 15.75
N PHE A 351 -3.75 -2.29 14.63
CA PHE A 351 -3.76 -2.91 13.30
C PHE A 351 -2.80 -2.23 12.33
N TRP A 352 -2.01 -3.03 11.63
CA TRP A 352 -1.23 -2.62 10.46
C TRP A 352 -1.72 -3.36 9.22
N GLN A 353 -2.07 -2.61 8.19
CA GLN A 353 -2.19 -3.14 6.84
C GLN A 353 -0.77 -3.27 6.27
N SER A 354 -0.21 -4.48 6.29
CA SER A 354 1.21 -4.74 6.07
C SER A 354 1.56 -5.06 4.63
N GLU A 355 0.56 -5.42 3.81
CA GLU A 355 0.79 -5.74 2.40
C GLU A 355 -0.47 -5.66 1.55
N ILE A 356 -0.33 -5.09 0.36
CA ILE A 356 -1.30 -5.21 -0.74
C ILE A 356 -0.63 -4.85 -2.08
N CYS A 357 -1.08 -5.50 -3.15
CA CYS A 357 -0.92 -5.05 -4.53
C CYS A 357 -2.18 -5.37 -5.34
N ILE A 358 -2.17 -5.04 -6.63
CA ILE A 358 -3.30 -5.37 -7.51
C ILE A 358 -3.16 -6.80 -8.01
N MET A 359 -4.15 -7.61 -7.68
CA MET A 359 -4.25 -9.00 -8.12
C MET A 359 -5.01 -9.10 -9.46
N SER A 360 -4.95 -10.29 -10.07
CA SER A 360 -5.59 -10.55 -11.38
C SER A 360 -7.12 -10.42 -11.37
N ASN A 361 -7.74 -10.46 -10.19
CA ASN A 361 -9.20 -10.39 -10.02
C ASN A 361 -9.73 -8.99 -9.65
N ASP A 362 -8.90 -7.96 -9.68
CA ASP A 362 -9.34 -6.57 -9.47
C ASP A 362 -9.96 -6.00 -10.76
N GLU A 363 -11.21 -6.39 -11.03
CA GLU A 363 -11.91 -6.15 -12.31
C GLU A 363 -12.12 -4.67 -12.64
N GLU A 364 -12.33 -3.80 -11.64
CA GLU A 364 -12.55 -2.35 -11.82
C GLU A 364 -11.43 -1.69 -12.62
N ILE A 365 -10.20 -2.18 -12.45
CA ILE A 365 -9.01 -1.63 -13.11
C ILE A 365 -8.38 -2.59 -14.13
N GLY A 366 -9.09 -3.68 -14.48
CA GLY A 366 -8.65 -4.66 -15.46
C GLY A 366 -7.60 -5.65 -14.94
N GLY A 367 -7.60 -5.92 -13.63
CA GLY A 367 -6.72 -6.89 -12.98
C GLY A 367 -5.25 -6.43 -12.88
N GLY A 368 -4.39 -7.34 -12.42
CA GLY A 368 -2.97 -7.06 -12.13
C GLY A 368 -2.04 -7.11 -13.34
N GLY A 369 -2.45 -7.73 -14.45
CA GLY A 369 -1.59 -7.87 -15.64
C GLY A 369 -1.28 -6.55 -16.33
N GLY A 370 -0.10 -6.44 -16.93
CA GLY A 370 0.39 -5.22 -17.56
C GLY A 370 0.89 -4.19 -16.56
N TYR A 371 1.07 -2.96 -17.01
CA TYR A 371 1.49 -1.83 -16.16
C TYR A 371 0.63 -0.60 -16.48
N ASP A 372 0.23 0.14 -15.46
CA ASP A 372 -0.59 1.34 -15.60
C ASP A 372 0.16 2.55 -15.00
N PHE A 373 0.45 3.54 -15.84
CA PHE A 373 1.12 4.78 -15.45
C PHE A 373 0.12 5.92 -15.19
N SER A 374 -1.17 5.68 -15.43
CA SER A 374 -2.25 6.66 -15.26
C SER A 374 -2.76 6.70 -13.82
N MET A 375 -3.63 7.67 -13.55
CA MET A 375 -4.34 7.77 -12.28
C MET A 375 -5.38 6.66 -12.06
N LYS A 376 -5.68 5.80 -13.04
CA LYS A 376 -6.72 4.77 -12.89
C LYS A 376 -6.41 3.80 -11.75
N THR A 377 -5.26 3.13 -11.80
CA THR A 377 -4.80 2.24 -10.72
C THR A 377 -4.46 3.03 -9.46
N ALA A 378 -3.85 4.21 -9.60
CA ALA A 378 -3.46 5.05 -8.48
C ALA A 378 -4.65 5.50 -7.62
N LEU A 379 -5.76 5.91 -8.23
CA LEU A 379 -7.00 6.29 -7.51
C LEU A 379 -7.67 5.08 -6.84
N TYR A 380 -7.69 3.94 -7.53
CA TYR A 380 -8.19 2.70 -6.93
C TYR A 380 -7.44 2.38 -5.62
N VAL A 381 -6.12 2.48 -5.64
CA VAL A 381 -5.28 2.26 -4.45
C VAL A 381 -5.44 3.39 -3.42
N ALA A 382 -5.55 4.66 -3.84
CA ALA A 382 -5.83 5.77 -2.92
C ALA A 382 -7.13 5.54 -2.13
N ARG A 383 -8.17 5.01 -2.78
CA ARG A 383 -9.43 4.62 -2.13
C ARG A 383 -9.21 3.49 -1.12
N ILE A 384 -8.38 2.49 -1.42
CA ILE A 384 -8.03 1.43 -0.47
C ILE A 384 -7.30 2.02 0.75
N ILE A 385 -6.27 2.86 0.53
CA ILE A 385 -5.55 3.54 1.61
C ILE A 385 -6.53 4.30 2.51
N HIS A 386 -7.40 5.11 1.90
CA HIS A 386 -8.41 5.86 2.64
C HIS A 386 -9.29 4.95 3.50
N HIS A 387 -9.77 3.83 2.95
CA HIS A 387 -10.64 2.91 3.68
C HIS A 387 -9.90 2.17 4.79
N ASP A 388 -8.67 1.73 4.57
CA ASP A 388 -7.85 1.09 5.61
C ASP A 388 -7.56 2.04 6.77
N LEU A 389 -7.20 3.29 6.48
CA LEU A 389 -6.91 4.30 7.50
C LEU A 389 -8.17 4.80 8.22
N CYS A 390 -9.26 5.07 7.49
CA CYS A 390 -10.44 5.71 8.08
C CYS A 390 -11.45 4.73 8.69
N TYR A 391 -11.57 3.51 8.15
CA TYR A 391 -12.58 2.56 8.59
C TYR A 391 -12.02 1.37 9.35
N ALA A 392 -10.82 0.88 9.04
CA ALA A 392 -10.14 -0.13 9.85
C ALA A 392 -9.31 0.48 10.99
N ASN A 393 -9.02 1.76 10.98
CA ASN A 393 -8.06 2.43 11.86
C ASN A 393 -6.66 1.82 11.77
N ALA A 394 -6.21 1.49 10.55
CA ALA A 394 -4.85 1.04 10.35
C ALA A 394 -3.85 2.12 10.81
N GLU A 395 -2.87 1.72 11.61
CA GLU A 395 -1.79 2.60 12.10
C GLU A 395 -0.59 2.61 11.16
N SER A 396 -0.47 1.59 10.29
CA SER A 396 0.53 1.51 9.22
C SER A 396 -0.10 1.00 7.94
N TRP A 397 0.46 1.41 6.80
CA TRP A 397 0.02 0.95 5.49
C TRP A 397 1.20 0.69 4.57
N SER A 398 1.30 -0.53 4.02
CA SER A 398 2.41 -0.94 3.17
C SER A 398 1.96 -1.54 1.85
N TRP A 399 2.68 -1.18 0.80
CA TRP A 399 2.55 -1.76 -0.53
C TRP A 399 3.42 -3.02 -0.66
N TRP A 400 2.99 -4.01 -1.49
CA TRP A 400 3.72 -5.26 -1.66
C TRP A 400 5.12 -5.05 -2.23
N ARG A 401 5.27 -4.54 -3.46
CA ARG A 401 6.58 -4.45 -4.12
C ARG A 401 6.94 -3.01 -4.45
N ALA A 402 8.09 -2.57 -4.02
CA ALA A 402 8.60 -1.28 -4.43
C ALA A 402 8.89 -1.23 -5.94
N CYS A 403 9.48 -2.29 -6.49
CA CYS A 403 9.79 -2.39 -7.90
C CYS A 403 9.18 -3.63 -8.54
N GLY A 404 8.63 -3.49 -9.77
CA GLY A 404 8.04 -4.58 -10.55
C GLY A 404 8.33 -4.48 -12.05
N GLY A 405 8.06 -5.58 -12.76
CA GLY A 405 8.26 -5.67 -14.23
C GLY A 405 6.98 -5.42 -15.03
N ASN A 406 6.24 -6.48 -15.32
CA ASN A 406 5.04 -6.44 -16.18
C ASN A 406 3.72 -6.65 -15.44
N TYR A 407 3.66 -6.29 -14.16
CA TYR A 407 2.50 -6.44 -13.31
C TYR A 407 2.26 -5.18 -12.48
N LYS A 408 1.00 -4.88 -12.13
CA LYS A 408 0.63 -3.72 -11.30
C LYS A 408 0.96 -3.93 -9.82
N ASP A 409 2.00 -4.68 -9.52
CA ASP A 409 2.48 -4.95 -8.18
C ASP A 409 3.65 -4.06 -7.74
N GLY A 410 4.31 -3.35 -8.70
CA GLY A 410 5.40 -2.44 -8.44
C GLY A 410 4.97 -0.96 -8.41
N LEU A 411 5.49 -0.19 -7.43
CA LEU A 411 5.38 1.27 -7.43
C LEU A 411 6.23 1.87 -8.56
N ILE A 412 7.39 1.29 -8.79
CA ILE A 412 8.36 1.68 -9.82
C ILE A 412 8.46 0.53 -10.80
N ARG A 413 8.34 0.84 -12.09
CA ARG A 413 8.58 -0.14 -13.13
C ARG A 413 10.05 -0.20 -13.48
N VAL A 414 10.61 -1.41 -13.48
CA VAL A 414 11.99 -1.66 -13.89
C VAL A 414 12.04 -2.42 -15.21
N PHE A 415 13.05 -2.07 -16.02
CA PHE A 415 13.29 -2.65 -17.32
C PHE A 415 14.71 -3.21 -17.31
N GLU A 416 14.84 -4.52 -17.30
CA GLU A 416 16.11 -5.22 -17.43
C GLU A 416 16.27 -5.70 -18.87
N GLN A 417 17.31 -5.26 -19.56
CA GLN A 417 17.67 -5.83 -20.84
C GLN A 417 18.41 -7.16 -20.58
N ARG A 418 17.65 -8.25 -20.60
CA ARG A 418 18.24 -9.59 -20.55
C ARG A 418 18.73 -9.94 -21.96
N ARG A 419 20.05 -10.12 -22.14
CA ARG A 419 20.56 -10.79 -23.35
C ARG A 419 19.95 -12.20 -23.39
N ARG A 420 19.16 -12.51 -24.42
CA ARG A 420 18.80 -13.90 -24.75
C ARG A 420 20.09 -14.63 -25.11
N GLN A 421 20.68 -15.35 -24.15
CA GLN A 421 21.74 -16.32 -24.46
C GLN A 421 21.14 -17.65 -24.88
N PRO A 422 21.78 -18.38 -25.82
CA PRO A 422 21.39 -19.75 -26.17
C PRO A 422 21.49 -20.66 -24.94
N ARG A 423 20.55 -21.60 -24.80
CA ARG A 423 20.31 -22.47 -23.64
C ARG A 423 21.48 -23.37 -23.16
N ARG A 424 22.75 -23.09 -23.47
CA ARG A 424 23.85 -24.05 -23.28
C ARG A 424 25.12 -23.53 -22.63
N GLN A 425 25.11 -22.47 -21.80
CA GLN A 425 26.29 -22.19 -20.94
C GLN A 425 25.89 -21.60 -19.59
N PRO A 426 26.45 -22.11 -18.47
CA PRO A 426 26.39 -21.45 -17.18
C PRO A 426 27.42 -20.30 -17.22
N GLN A 427 26.99 -19.11 -17.51
CA GLN A 427 27.81 -17.90 -17.43
C GLN A 427 27.06 -16.80 -16.72
N GLU A 428 27.80 -16.10 -15.86
CA GLU A 428 27.41 -14.85 -15.22
C GLU A 428 26.68 -13.96 -16.23
N GLN A 429 25.41 -13.68 -15.92
CA GLN A 429 24.62 -12.77 -16.74
C GLN A 429 25.07 -11.35 -16.42
N VAL A 430 25.93 -10.78 -17.26
CA VAL A 430 26.15 -9.34 -17.28
C VAL A 430 24.83 -8.69 -17.70
N GLN A 431 24.13 -8.10 -16.75
CA GLN A 431 22.97 -7.27 -17.03
C GLN A 431 23.44 -6.00 -17.75
N GLN A 432 22.99 -5.79 -18.96
CA GLN A 432 23.29 -4.58 -19.74
C GLN A 432 22.05 -3.68 -19.76
N GLY A 433 22.18 -2.47 -19.21
CA GLY A 433 21.22 -1.38 -19.37
C GLY A 433 19.91 -1.56 -18.59
N ALA A 434 19.98 -1.35 -17.30
CA ALA A 434 18.78 -1.30 -16.47
C ALA A 434 18.21 0.12 -16.42
N LYS A 435 16.89 0.24 -16.52
CA LYS A 435 16.16 1.51 -16.42
C LYS A 435 14.99 1.37 -15.47
N ALA A 436 14.69 2.45 -14.78
CA ALA A 436 13.52 2.56 -13.93
C ALA A 436 12.60 3.67 -14.43
N ARG A 437 11.31 3.53 -14.20
CA ARG A 437 10.29 4.56 -14.43
C ARG A 437 9.34 4.61 -13.25
N ASP A 438 9.09 5.80 -12.74
CA ASP A 438 8.09 6.08 -11.73
C ASP A 438 6.66 5.89 -12.25
N SER A 439 5.69 5.90 -11.35
CA SER A 439 4.27 5.76 -11.68
C SER A 439 3.40 6.73 -10.90
N ARG A 440 2.19 6.98 -11.37
CA ARG A 440 1.19 7.73 -10.59
C ARG A 440 0.86 7.03 -9.27
N LEU A 441 0.95 5.70 -9.23
CA LEU A 441 0.74 4.92 -8.01
C LEU A 441 1.80 5.25 -6.94
N LEU A 442 3.09 5.33 -7.31
CA LEU A 442 4.16 5.75 -6.41
C LEU A 442 3.84 7.12 -5.78
N TRP A 443 3.55 8.10 -6.61
CA TRP A 443 3.33 9.48 -6.15
C TRP A 443 2.01 9.64 -5.39
N THR A 444 1.00 8.82 -5.70
CA THR A 444 -0.24 8.74 -4.93
C THR A 444 -0.02 8.20 -3.52
N LEU A 445 0.82 7.17 -3.35
CA LEU A 445 1.26 6.76 -2.02
C LEU A 445 2.02 7.90 -1.33
N GLY A 446 2.83 8.66 -2.09
CA GLY A 446 3.53 9.85 -1.62
C GLY A 446 2.63 10.96 -1.10
N ASN A 447 1.40 11.10 -1.62
CA ASN A 447 0.41 12.02 -1.06
C ASN A 447 0.08 11.74 0.42
N TYR A 448 0.30 10.51 0.88
CA TYR A 448 0.21 10.13 2.28
C TYR A 448 1.58 10.10 2.95
N SER A 449 2.48 9.24 2.49
CA SER A 449 3.73 8.89 3.19
C SER A 449 4.67 10.07 3.43
N ARG A 450 4.75 11.00 2.47
CA ARG A 450 5.64 12.15 2.59
C ARG A 450 5.15 13.19 3.60
N PHE A 451 3.85 13.35 3.74
CA PHE A 451 3.27 14.46 4.50
C PHE A 451 2.64 14.00 5.83
N VAL A 452 2.11 12.80 5.90
CA VAL A 452 1.60 12.19 7.13
C VAL A 452 2.73 11.37 7.74
N ARG A 453 3.40 11.96 8.73
CA ARG A 453 4.63 11.40 9.27
C ARG A 453 4.39 10.52 10.50
N PRO A 454 5.33 9.62 10.86
CA PRO A 454 5.25 8.84 12.09
C PRO A 454 4.90 9.70 13.31
N GLY A 455 3.91 9.24 14.08
CA GLY A 455 3.36 10.00 15.20
C GLY A 455 2.21 10.93 14.84
N ALA A 456 1.83 11.05 13.57
CA ALA A 456 0.65 11.81 13.17
C ALA A 456 -0.62 11.16 13.71
N VAL A 457 -1.52 11.95 14.28
CA VAL A 457 -2.83 11.49 14.75
C VAL A 457 -3.87 11.79 13.68
N ARG A 458 -4.67 10.78 13.28
CA ARG A 458 -5.82 10.98 12.40
C ARG A 458 -6.97 11.61 13.18
N TYR A 459 -7.72 12.49 12.53
CA TYR A 459 -8.93 13.10 13.08
C TYR A 459 -10.14 12.84 12.19
N ASP A 460 -11.33 12.79 12.80
CA ASP A 460 -12.55 12.64 12.03
C ASP A 460 -12.84 13.90 11.20
N VAL A 461 -13.41 13.67 10.03
CA VAL A 461 -13.83 14.70 9.10
C VAL A 461 -15.34 14.60 8.92
N ASP A 462 -16.04 15.66 9.30
CA ASP A 462 -17.48 15.78 9.16
C ASP A 462 -17.85 16.44 7.83
N SER A 463 -18.87 15.93 7.18
CA SER A 463 -19.45 16.52 5.97
C SER A 463 -20.97 16.40 6.01
N LYS A 464 -21.67 17.41 5.48
CA LYS A 464 -23.14 17.36 5.33
C LYS A 464 -23.61 16.28 4.36
N GLN A 465 -22.77 15.91 3.43
CA GLN A 465 -23.05 14.86 2.44
C GLN A 465 -22.38 13.56 2.86
N LYS A 466 -23.05 12.44 2.55
CA LYS A 466 -22.45 11.12 2.71
C LYS A 466 -21.23 11.01 1.78
N GLU A 467 -20.14 10.47 2.31
CA GLU A 467 -18.94 10.20 1.51
C GLU A 467 -19.27 9.33 0.29
N ASP A 468 -18.84 9.80 -0.88
CA ASP A 468 -18.94 9.08 -2.14
C ASP A 468 -17.56 8.48 -2.49
N PRO A 469 -17.42 7.15 -2.49
CA PRO A 469 -16.17 6.49 -2.83
C PRO A 469 -15.78 6.59 -4.33
N TYR A 470 -16.67 7.08 -5.17
CA TYR A 470 -16.44 7.42 -6.58
C TYR A 470 -16.39 8.93 -6.83
N GLY A 471 -16.55 9.73 -5.80
CA GLY A 471 -16.47 11.18 -5.79
C GLY A 471 -15.30 11.69 -4.97
N VAL A 472 -15.60 12.50 -3.94
CA VAL A 472 -14.58 13.08 -3.07
C VAL A 472 -14.51 12.33 -1.74
N MET A 473 -13.29 11.91 -1.38
CA MET A 473 -12.97 11.33 -0.06
C MET A 473 -11.91 12.17 0.63
N VAL A 474 -12.08 12.44 1.92
CA VAL A 474 -11.19 13.33 2.68
C VAL A 474 -10.76 12.68 3.99
N SER A 475 -9.47 12.77 4.28
CA SER A 475 -8.90 12.37 5.58
C SER A 475 -7.99 13.47 6.12
N ALA A 476 -7.90 13.58 7.45
CA ALA A 476 -7.17 14.65 8.10
C ALA A 476 -6.29 14.11 9.22
N TYR A 477 -5.10 14.69 9.32
CA TYR A 477 -4.05 14.26 10.23
C TYR A 477 -3.41 15.48 10.90
N LYS A 478 -2.87 15.29 12.08
CA LYS A 478 -2.03 16.27 12.75
C LYS A 478 -0.70 15.62 13.11
N ASN A 479 0.37 16.07 12.49
CA ASN A 479 1.72 15.59 12.75
C ASN A 479 2.18 15.91 14.18
N ALA A 480 3.21 15.23 14.64
CA ALA A 480 3.77 15.42 15.99
C ALA A 480 4.31 16.84 16.23
N ASP A 481 4.74 17.53 15.17
CA ASP A 481 5.15 18.95 15.20
C ASP A 481 3.96 19.94 15.28
N GLY A 482 2.74 19.41 15.27
CA GLY A 482 1.51 20.19 15.33
C GLY A 482 0.94 20.61 13.98
N THR A 483 1.62 20.36 12.87
CA THR A 483 1.19 20.69 11.50
C THR A 483 -0.01 19.83 11.08
N TRP A 484 -1.06 20.49 10.59
CA TRP A 484 -2.18 19.77 10.01
C TRP A 484 -1.91 19.35 8.56
N VAL A 485 -2.39 18.16 8.20
CA VAL A 485 -2.35 17.60 6.86
C VAL A 485 -3.73 17.12 6.48
N VAL A 486 -4.22 17.50 5.31
CA VAL A 486 -5.50 17.05 4.76
C VAL A 486 -5.26 16.39 3.41
N VAL A 487 -5.69 15.15 3.25
CA VAL A 487 -5.62 14.43 1.97
C VAL A 487 -7.02 14.35 1.37
N ALA A 488 -7.18 14.92 0.18
CA ALA A 488 -8.41 14.88 -0.59
C ALA A 488 -8.20 14.09 -1.88
N ILE A 489 -9.04 13.08 -2.10
CA ILE A 489 -9.08 12.28 -3.33
C ILE A 489 -10.28 12.77 -4.13
N ASN A 490 -10.07 13.23 -5.35
CA ASN A 490 -11.14 13.38 -6.33
C ASN A 490 -11.10 12.19 -7.30
N TYR A 491 -11.95 11.19 -7.03
CA TYR A 491 -12.04 9.98 -7.85
C TYR A 491 -12.79 10.22 -9.16
N SER A 492 -13.62 11.26 -9.22
CA SER A 492 -14.49 11.58 -10.34
C SER A 492 -13.74 12.21 -11.53
N GLU A 493 -14.36 12.21 -12.69
CA GLU A 493 -13.87 12.84 -13.91
C GLU A 493 -14.27 14.33 -14.02
N GLN A 494 -14.81 14.89 -12.95
CA GLN A 494 -15.27 16.28 -12.89
C GLN A 494 -14.43 17.08 -11.91
N GLU A 495 -14.24 18.36 -12.18
CA GLU A 495 -13.77 19.31 -11.19
C GLU A 495 -14.74 19.36 -10.00
N GLN A 496 -14.21 19.40 -8.79
CA GLN A 496 -15.02 19.43 -7.58
C GLN A 496 -14.71 20.70 -6.77
N PRO A 497 -15.67 21.63 -6.64
CA PRO A 497 -15.54 22.73 -5.68
C PRO A 497 -15.35 22.13 -4.27
N PHE A 498 -14.30 22.53 -3.60
CA PHE A 498 -13.86 21.94 -2.35
C PHE A 498 -13.55 23.00 -1.30
N SER A 499 -14.12 22.80 -0.12
CA SER A 499 -13.86 23.67 1.02
C SER A 499 -13.66 22.85 2.29
N PHE A 500 -12.68 23.21 3.09
CA PHE A 500 -12.44 22.56 4.37
C PHE A 500 -11.92 23.50 5.44
N ALA A 501 -12.18 23.17 6.71
CA ALA A 501 -11.72 23.93 7.86
C ALA A 501 -11.36 23.00 9.03
N VAL A 502 -10.50 23.45 9.93
CA VAL A 502 -10.19 22.76 11.19
C VAL A 502 -10.98 23.40 12.33
N GLY A 503 -12.01 22.72 12.81
CA GLY A 503 -12.99 23.27 13.74
C GLY A 503 -13.70 24.48 13.13
N ASP A 504 -13.96 25.48 13.95
CA ASP A 504 -14.65 26.70 13.53
C ASP A 504 -13.70 27.77 12.92
N LYS A 505 -12.41 27.46 12.77
CA LYS A 505 -11.38 28.41 12.31
C LYS A 505 -11.06 28.23 10.82
N GLN A 506 -11.45 29.22 10.01
CA GLN A 506 -11.15 29.25 8.56
C GLN A 506 -9.80 29.88 8.18
N SER A 507 -9.09 30.57 9.09
CA SER A 507 -7.94 31.43 8.76
C SER A 507 -6.59 30.69 8.74
N ARG A 508 -6.52 29.53 8.11
CA ARG A 508 -5.25 28.79 7.92
C ARG A 508 -4.79 28.91 6.48
N GLN A 509 -3.48 28.96 6.27
CA GLN A 509 -2.88 28.88 4.94
C GLN A 509 -2.36 27.48 4.68
N TRP A 510 -2.60 26.96 3.50
CA TRP A 510 -2.25 25.60 3.09
C TRP A 510 -1.36 25.62 1.87
N GLN A 511 -0.36 24.77 1.85
CA GLN A 511 0.41 24.43 0.67
C GLN A 511 -0.11 23.11 0.11
N PRO A 512 -0.81 23.12 -1.04
CA PRO A 512 -1.26 21.89 -1.67
C PRO A 512 -0.15 21.25 -2.50
N TYR A 513 -0.13 19.91 -2.52
CA TYR A 513 0.70 19.07 -3.36
C TYR A 513 -0.20 18.09 -4.12
N ARG A 514 -0.14 18.08 -5.44
CA ARG A 514 -1.06 17.34 -6.27
C ARG A 514 -0.39 16.27 -7.11
N THR A 515 -1.05 15.11 -7.19
CA THR A 515 -0.77 14.03 -8.14
C THR A 515 -2.00 13.85 -9.03
N SER A 516 -1.83 13.90 -10.37
CA SER A 516 -2.91 13.74 -11.35
C SER A 516 -2.38 13.16 -12.67
N ASP A 517 -3.26 12.99 -13.67
CA ASP A 517 -2.85 12.56 -15.02
C ASP A 517 -2.13 13.69 -15.82
N VAL A 518 -2.15 14.92 -15.34
CA VAL A 518 -1.44 16.03 -15.98
C VAL A 518 0.06 15.81 -15.89
N GLU A 519 0.77 16.07 -16.98
CA GLU A 519 2.22 15.92 -17.04
C GLU A 519 2.92 16.81 -15.99
N GLY A 520 3.91 16.27 -15.30
CA GLY A 520 4.65 16.95 -14.22
C GLY A 520 3.88 17.06 -12.90
N GLU A 521 2.63 16.58 -12.81
CA GLU A 521 1.88 16.58 -11.55
C GLU A 521 2.09 15.28 -10.76
N THR A 522 3.26 15.18 -10.14
CA THR A 522 3.71 14.12 -9.25
C THR A 522 4.15 14.75 -7.93
N LEU A 523 3.23 14.89 -6.97
CA LEU A 523 3.37 15.71 -5.77
C LEU A 523 3.75 17.17 -6.11
N LYS A 524 3.20 17.70 -7.20
CA LYS A 524 3.51 19.05 -7.64
C LYS A 524 2.96 20.08 -6.65
N PRO A 525 3.80 20.99 -6.12
CA PRO A 525 3.29 22.12 -5.34
C PRO A 525 2.46 23.03 -6.25
N ILE A 526 1.26 23.36 -5.80
CA ILE A 526 0.36 24.28 -6.49
C ILE A 526 0.11 25.52 -5.61
N ASN A 527 -0.60 26.52 -6.14
CA ASN A 527 -0.83 27.76 -5.43
C ASN A 527 -1.44 27.52 -4.04
N ALA A 528 -0.89 28.21 -3.04
CA ALA A 528 -1.41 28.18 -1.68
C ALA A 528 -2.88 28.63 -1.63
N CYS A 529 -3.66 28.08 -0.70
CA CYS A 529 -5.06 28.44 -0.49
C CYS A 529 -5.38 28.56 1.01
N ASP A 530 -6.55 29.11 1.30
CA ASP A 530 -7.08 29.27 2.67
C ASP A 530 -8.05 28.14 3.09
N GLY A 531 -8.05 27.02 2.35
CA GLY A 531 -8.96 25.89 2.55
C GLY A 531 -10.16 25.91 1.58
N VAL A 532 -10.19 26.85 0.64
CA VAL A 532 -11.16 26.90 -0.46
C VAL A 532 -10.42 26.76 -1.78
N THR A 533 -10.84 25.80 -2.62
CA THR A 533 -10.18 25.50 -3.89
C THR A 533 -11.10 24.66 -4.78
N THR A 534 -10.61 24.29 -5.95
CA THR A 534 -11.20 23.29 -6.83
C THR A 534 -10.27 22.09 -6.95
N LEU A 535 -10.78 20.89 -6.68
CA LEU A 535 -10.03 19.65 -6.91
C LEU A 535 -10.09 19.28 -8.39
N THR A 536 -8.93 19.11 -9.00
CA THR A 536 -8.80 18.62 -10.38
C THR A 536 -9.42 17.23 -10.52
N PRO A 537 -10.04 16.90 -11.66
CA PRO A 537 -10.52 15.56 -11.94
C PRO A 537 -9.43 14.51 -11.73
N ARG A 538 -9.79 13.34 -11.25
CA ARG A 538 -8.89 12.18 -11.12
C ARG A 538 -7.55 12.55 -10.48
N SER A 539 -7.60 13.07 -9.26
CA SER A 539 -6.42 13.55 -8.57
C SER A 539 -6.42 13.19 -7.08
N VAL A 540 -5.23 13.20 -6.51
CA VAL A 540 -5.02 13.22 -5.05
C VAL A 540 -4.27 14.50 -4.71
N THR A 541 -4.83 15.29 -3.80
CA THR A 541 -4.23 16.54 -3.34
C THR A 541 -4.03 16.51 -1.83
N THR A 542 -2.80 16.74 -1.40
CA THR A 542 -2.46 16.84 0.02
C THR A 542 -2.21 18.29 0.38
N PHE A 543 -2.97 18.80 1.32
CA PHE A 543 -2.86 20.15 1.86
C PHE A 543 -2.05 20.10 3.15
N VAL A 544 -0.94 20.79 3.19
CA VAL A 544 -0.06 20.91 4.35
C VAL A 544 -0.20 22.32 4.93
N GLU A 545 -0.50 22.43 6.21
CA GLU A 545 -0.61 23.72 6.89
C GLU A 545 0.71 24.48 6.84
N LYS A 546 0.68 25.74 6.38
CA LYS A 546 1.83 26.63 6.48
C LYS A 546 1.94 27.15 7.90
N THR A 547 3.04 26.83 8.57
CA THR A 547 3.38 27.45 9.85
C THR A 547 3.52 28.96 9.65
N LYS A 548 2.89 29.77 10.50
CA LYS A 548 3.17 31.19 10.51
C LYS A 548 4.62 31.36 10.96
N ILE A 549 5.46 31.86 10.06
CA ILE A 549 6.83 32.31 10.38
C ILE A 549 6.73 33.54 11.27
#